data_c98f9a034bc70b4e49a95237552e431f
#
_entry.id   c98f9a034bc70b4e49a95237552e431f
#
_cell.length_a   1.000
_cell.length_b   1.000
_cell.length_c   1.000
_cell.angle_alpha   90.00
_cell.angle_beta   90.00
_cell.angle_gamma   90.00
#
_symmetry.space_group_name_H-M   'P 1'
#
loop_
_entity.id
_entity.type
_entity.pdbx_description
1 polymer ?
#
loop_
_entity_poly.entity_id
_entity_poly.type
_entity_poly.pdbx_seq_one_letter_code
_entity_poly.pdbx_strand_id
1 'polypeptide(L)'
;MAFVRYCKAMTAGQGDSMKAIAFAHQQQHWADSTPEVELMLRAAVNPATTTYTPWAGALVPDIQQLSAAFVELLRPATLIGRIPGLRRVPFRSKVPRQTGGGTYSWVAEGAPKPVTALAFDSVILGEYKIAAILVFSMELARNSSPDAETTFRDSMIAGITRFKDAQFIDPAVALVAGVNPASITNGVTGIPATTNPLVDITNLLNTFITANIPISGVVLLMSESNAFVLSAQRNAMGEPTFPAVSVTGGTINGIPVITTSAAGTNIIAVVPQYVLYAEDPGVTVDVSREASVQMVDNPTAPDATTVYVSLWQQNEIGLRAEQMCAWLKAHANAVNMITGTAYTP
;
A
#
# COMPACT_ATOMS: atom_id res chain seq x y z
N MET A 1 1.28 2.26 18.81
CA MET A 1 0.45 2.24 20.05
C MET A 1 -0.36 3.52 20.23
N ALA A 2 0.24 4.71 20.15
CA ALA A 2 -0.45 5.98 20.41
C ALA A 2 -1.70 6.19 19.54
N PHE A 3 -1.65 5.89 18.24
CA PHE A 3 -2.82 5.99 17.35
C PHE A 3 -4.02 5.13 17.80
N VAL A 4 -3.78 3.86 18.14
CA VAL A 4 -4.85 2.95 18.61
C VAL A 4 -5.45 3.44 19.93
N ARG A 5 -4.62 3.94 20.85
CA ARG A 5 -5.07 4.52 22.10
C ARG A 5 -5.86 5.81 21.91
N TYR A 6 -5.45 6.65 20.95
CA TYR A 6 -6.23 7.82 20.55
C TYR A 6 -7.61 7.42 20.03
N CYS A 7 -7.68 6.47 19.09
CA CYS A 7 -8.95 5.95 18.57
C CYS A 7 -9.82 5.37 19.70
N LYS A 8 -9.23 4.61 20.62
CA LYS A 8 -9.93 4.07 21.79
C LYS A 8 -10.46 5.15 22.72
N ALA A 9 -9.66 6.18 22.99
CA ALA A 9 -10.09 7.30 23.82
C ALA A 9 -11.24 8.08 23.18
N MET A 10 -11.14 8.37 21.87
CA MET A 10 -12.22 9.04 21.12
C MET A 10 -13.48 8.18 21.07
N THR A 11 -13.35 6.87 20.94
CA THR A 11 -14.46 5.92 20.98
C THR A 11 -15.13 5.92 22.35
N ALA A 12 -14.35 5.79 23.44
CA ALA A 12 -14.86 5.83 24.81
C ALA A 12 -15.45 7.21 25.18
N GLY A 13 -14.86 8.29 24.66
CA GLY A 13 -15.36 9.66 24.79
C GLY A 13 -16.53 9.99 23.87
N GLN A 14 -16.92 9.06 22.99
CA GLN A 14 -18.06 9.23 22.08
C GLN A 14 -17.89 10.39 21.10
N GLY A 15 -16.68 10.61 20.61
CA GLY A 15 -16.34 11.76 19.78
C GLY A 15 -16.16 13.08 20.55
N ASP A 16 -16.46 13.10 21.84
CA ASP A 16 -16.24 14.25 22.72
C ASP A 16 -14.83 14.19 23.31
N SER A 17 -14.00 15.15 22.95
CA SER A 17 -12.60 15.20 23.38
C SER A 17 -12.44 15.37 24.89
N MET A 18 -13.35 16.08 25.59
CA MET A 18 -13.29 16.21 27.05
C MET A 18 -13.52 14.87 27.76
N LYS A 19 -14.49 14.10 27.27
CA LYS A 19 -14.75 12.75 27.80
C LYS A 19 -13.63 11.78 27.43
N ALA A 20 -13.06 11.93 26.26
CA ALA A 20 -11.91 11.15 25.82
C ALA A 20 -10.66 11.42 26.67
N ILE A 21 -10.42 12.68 27.06
CA ILE A 21 -9.35 13.05 28.01
C ILE A 21 -9.62 12.42 29.38
N ALA A 22 -10.84 12.53 29.91
CA ALA A 22 -11.19 11.93 31.19
C ALA A 22 -10.99 10.41 31.17
N PHE A 23 -11.31 9.75 30.07
CA PHE A 23 -11.05 8.32 29.87
C PHE A 23 -9.54 8.03 29.81
N ALA A 24 -8.77 8.83 29.10
CA ALA A 24 -7.32 8.66 29.00
C ALA A 24 -6.64 8.80 30.37
N HIS A 25 -7.07 9.74 31.21
CA HIS A 25 -6.59 9.90 32.58
C HIS A 25 -6.90 8.71 33.50
N GLN A 26 -8.00 8.00 33.30
CA GLN A 26 -8.32 6.79 34.06
C GLN A 26 -7.36 5.63 33.73
N GLN A 27 -6.70 5.69 32.57
CA GLN A 27 -5.75 4.67 32.15
C GLN A 27 -4.33 5.06 32.59
N GLN A 28 -3.99 4.84 33.87
CA GLN A 28 -2.71 5.28 34.46
C GLN A 28 -1.46 4.91 33.65
N HIS A 29 -1.48 3.73 32.99
CA HIS A 29 -0.35 3.26 32.17
C HIS A 29 -0.18 4.01 30.82
N TRP A 30 -1.13 4.84 30.43
CA TRP A 30 -1.02 5.62 29.18
C TRP A 30 -0.17 6.86 29.37
N ALA A 31 -0.22 7.48 30.55
CA ALA A 31 0.57 8.68 30.85
C ALA A 31 2.08 8.44 30.70
N ASP A 32 2.56 7.26 31.10
CA ASP A 32 3.98 6.91 31.02
C ASP A 32 4.41 6.40 29.66
N SER A 33 3.51 5.68 28.93
CA SER A 33 3.88 4.97 27.70
C SER A 33 3.48 5.69 26.41
N THR A 34 2.50 6.59 26.44
CA THR A 34 2.03 7.36 25.29
C THR A 34 1.46 8.72 25.71
N PRO A 35 2.29 9.64 26.24
CA PRO A 35 1.84 10.97 26.68
C PRO A 35 1.26 11.82 25.54
N GLU A 36 1.63 11.49 24.27
CA GLU A 36 1.14 12.19 23.09
C GLU A 36 -0.37 12.08 22.89
N VAL A 37 -0.99 10.98 23.35
CA VAL A 37 -2.44 10.76 23.25
C VAL A 37 -3.22 11.83 24.01
N GLU A 38 -2.79 12.14 25.23
CA GLU A 38 -3.43 13.17 26.06
C GLU A 38 -3.25 14.56 25.44
N LEU A 39 -2.05 14.87 24.97
CA LEU A 39 -1.76 16.15 24.31
C LEU A 39 -2.65 16.36 23.08
N MET A 40 -2.88 15.34 22.29
CA MET A 40 -3.74 15.39 21.11
C MET A 40 -5.22 15.58 21.43
N LEU A 41 -5.69 14.89 22.45
CA LEU A 41 -7.07 15.05 22.91
C LEU A 41 -7.33 16.45 23.46
N ARG A 42 -6.35 17.06 24.15
CA ARG A 42 -6.43 18.44 24.62
C ARG A 42 -6.44 19.47 23.49
N ALA A 43 -5.73 19.20 22.40
CA ALA A 43 -5.69 20.08 21.24
C ALA A 43 -7.06 20.25 20.57
N ALA A 44 -7.93 19.24 20.65
CA ALA A 44 -9.28 19.30 20.12
C ALA A 44 -10.26 20.17 20.94
N VAL A 45 -9.87 20.61 22.14
CA VAL A 45 -10.76 21.29 23.09
C VAL A 45 -10.69 22.83 23.03
N ASN A 46 -9.67 23.39 22.43
CA ASN A 46 -9.52 24.84 22.34
C ASN A 46 -9.86 25.32 20.92
N PRO A 47 -10.90 26.16 20.72
CA PRO A 47 -11.02 26.97 19.53
C PRO A 47 -9.98 28.08 19.60
N ALA A 48 -8.71 27.75 19.45
CA ALA A 48 -7.67 28.73 19.24
C ALA A 48 -7.79 29.19 17.79
N THR A 49 -8.20 30.45 17.61
CA THR A 49 -8.16 31.17 16.35
C THR A 49 -6.78 30.96 15.68
N THR A 50 -6.80 30.73 14.39
CA THR A 50 -5.66 30.53 13.49
C THR A 50 -4.67 31.70 13.42
N THR A 51 -4.75 32.66 14.35
CA THR A 51 -3.95 33.88 14.36
C THR A 51 -3.11 33.94 15.64
N TYR A 52 -1.90 33.43 15.51
CA TYR A 52 -0.72 33.92 16.23
C TYR A 52 -0.62 33.77 17.75
N THR A 53 -0.09 32.65 18.21
CA THR A 53 0.80 32.65 19.38
C THR A 53 1.82 31.50 19.31
N PRO A 54 3.13 31.74 19.42
CA PRO A 54 4.18 30.75 19.17
C PRO A 54 4.27 29.61 20.19
N TRP A 55 3.52 29.64 21.29
CA TRP A 55 3.50 28.59 22.30
C TRP A 55 2.40 27.51 22.08
N ALA A 56 1.36 27.82 21.33
CA ALA A 56 0.27 26.87 21.03
C ALA A 56 0.59 25.95 19.86
N GLY A 57 1.39 26.40 18.90
CA GLY A 57 1.80 25.61 17.74
C GLY A 57 2.75 24.44 18.06
N ALA A 58 3.48 24.52 19.19
CA ALA A 58 4.35 23.43 19.63
C ALA A 58 3.64 22.39 20.54
N LEU A 59 2.42 22.68 20.98
CA LEU A 59 1.63 21.86 21.91
C LEU A 59 0.51 21.07 21.24
N VAL A 60 0.33 21.23 19.92
CA VAL A 60 -0.63 20.47 19.12
C VAL A 60 0.14 19.38 18.37
N PRO A 61 0.33 18.19 18.94
CA PRO A 61 0.67 17.06 18.14
C PRO A 61 -0.54 16.83 17.23
N ASP A 62 -0.36 17.18 15.98
CA ASP A 62 -1.38 17.12 14.96
C ASP A 62 -1.86 15.65 14.85
N ILE A 63 -3.18 15.44 14.79
CA ILE A 63 -3.76 14.14 14.44
C ILE A 63 -3.07 13.59 13.20
N GLN A 64 -2.65 14.47 12.29
CA GLN A 64 -1.84 14.15 11.13
C GLN A 64 -0.49 13.53 11.49
N GLN A 65 0.18 13.93 12.57
CA GLN A 65 1.46 13.32 12.98
C GLN A 65 1.27 11.91 13.53
N LEU A 66 0.18 11.67 14.25
CA LEU A 66 -0.12 10.34 14.79
C LEU A 66 -0.54 9.37 13.68
N SER A 67 -1.37 9.84 12.76
CA SER A 67 -1.75 9.07 11.60
C SER A 67 -0.57 8.85 10.66
N ALA A 68 0.34 9.83 10.52
CA ALA A 68 1.59 9.67 9.80
C ALA A 68 2.49 8.60 10.44
N ALA A 69 2.61 8.58 11.77
CA ALA A 69 3.37 7.55 12.48
C ALA A 69 2.76 6.14 12.28
N PHE A 70 1.43 6.03 12.18
CA PHE A 70 0.77 4.77 11.84
C PHE A 70 1.08 4.34 10.40
N VAL A 71 1.05 5.26 9.44
CA VAL A 71 1.42 4.99 8.04
C VAL A 71 2.89 4.59 7.92
N GLU A 72 3.79 5.24 8.67
CA GLU A 72 5.20 4.84 8.73
C GLU A 72 5.39 3.42 9.29
N LEU A 73 4.57 3.01 10.25
CA LEU A 73 4.57 1.63 10.77
C LEU A 73 3.99 0.65 9.74
N LEU A 74 2.99 1.07 8.96
CA LEU A 74 2.36 0.26 7.91
C LEU A 74 3.27 0.07 6.70
N ARG A 75 4.07 1.09 6.35
CA ARG A 75 4.91 1.11 5.14
C ARG A 75 5.85 -0.10 5.01
N PRO A 76 6.66 -0.49 6.02
CA PRO A 76 7.53 -1.66 5.90
C PRO A 76 6.76 -2.99 5.82
N ALA A 77 5.49 -3.01 6.25
CA ALA A 77 4.64 -4.18 6.15
C ALA A 77 4.08 -4.36 4.74
N THR A 78 3.81 -3.26 4.00
CA THR A 78 3.25 -3.32 2.64
C THR A 78 4.31 -3.64 1.60
N LEU A 79 3.91 -4.34 0.53
CA LEU A 79 4.75 -4.62 -0.63
C LEU A 79 5.34 -3.34 -1.24
N ILE A 80 4.52 -2.31 -1.38
CA ILE A 80 4.91 -0.99 -1.91
C ILE A 80 6.06 -0.38 -1.09
N GLY A 81 6.01 -0.49 0.23
CA GLY A 81 7.07 0.01 1.11
C GLY A 81 8.36 -0.80 1.06
N ARG A 82 8.27 -2.09 0.69
CA ARG A 82 9.40 -3.02 0.60
C ARG A 82 10.10 -2.97 -0.76
N ILE A 83 9.44 -2.49 -1.82
CA ILE A 83 10.05 -2.34 -3.15
C ILE A 83 10.94 -1.10 -3.15
N PRO A 84 12.27 -1.24 -3.32
CA PRO A 84 13.17 -0.10 -3.39
C PRO A 84 13.05 0.61 -4.73
N GLY A 85 13.17 1.94 -4.74
CA GLY A 85 13.28 2.72 -5.98
C GLY A 85 11.97 3.07 -6.68
N LEU A 86 10.82 2.87 -6.06
CA LEU A 86 9.54 3.40 -6.56
C LEU A 86 9.60 4.93 -6.66
N ARG A 87 9.09 5.47 -7.77
CA ARG A 87 9.08 6.90 -8.01
C ARG A 87 7.88 7.57 -7.33
N ARG A 88 8.13 8.26 -6.22
CA ARG A 88 7.09 9.06 -5.55
C ARG A 88 6.81 10.35 -6.32
N VAL A 89 5.54 10.63 -6.55
CA VAL A 89 5.05 11.85 -7.19
C VAL A 89 3.81 12.36 -6.46
N PRO A 90 3.53 13.67 -6.48
CA PRO A 90 2.28 14.20 -5.94
C PRO A 90 1.06 13.67 -6.70
N PHE A 91 -0.11 13.67 -6.05
CA PHE A 91 -1.39 13.38 -6.72
C PHE A 91 -1.65 14.36 -7.86
N ARG A 92 -2.41 13.94 -8.85
CA ARG A 92 -2.80 14.74 -10.03
C ARG A 92 -1.60 15.26 -10.83
N SER A 93 -0.41 14.70 -10.63
CA SER A 93 0.77 15.05 -11.41
C SER A 93 0.66 14.51 -12.82
N LYS A 94 0.94 15.37 -13.79
CA LYS A 94 1.12 14.98 -15.19
C LYS A 94 2.59 14.66 -15.44
N VAL A 95 2.90 13.39 -15.65
CA VAL A 95 4.26 12.92 -15.87
C VAL A 95 4.46 12.66 -17.35
N PRO A 96 5.34 13.40 -18.04
CA PRO A 96 5.67 13.12 -19.44
C PRO A 96 6.47 11.82 -19.52
N ARG A 97 6.15 11.00 -20.53
CA ARG A 97 6.91 9.83 -20.89
C ARG A 97 7.29 9.89 -22.38
N GLN A 98 8.50 9.48 -22.68
CA GLN A 98 8.93 9.33 -24.04
C GLN A 98 8.42 7.99 -24.58
N THR A 99 7.70 8.01 -25.70
CA THR A 99 7.13 6.83 -26.35
C THR A 99 7.91 6.45 -27.62
N GLY A 100 8.70 7.38 -28.17
CA GLY A 100 9.55 7.11 -29.32
C GLY A 100 10.86 7.87 -29.23
N GLY A 101 11.95 7.19 -29.56
CA GLY A 101 13.27 7.79 -29.70
C GLY A 101 13.43 8.41 -31.10
N GLY A 102 14.26 9.44 -31.17
CA GLY A 102 14.65 10.01 -32.48
C GLY A 102 15.56 9.06 -33.26
N THR A 103 15.60 9.24 -34.59
CA THR A 103 16.53 8.54 -35.44
C THR A 103 17.81 9.37 -35.57
N TYR A 104 18.95 8.76 -35.35
CA TYR A 104 20.27 9.40 -35.41
C TYR A 104 21.10 8.65 -36.45
N SER A 105 21.88 9.40 -37.26
CA SER A 105 22.76 8.81 -38.26
C SER A 105 24.09 9.56 -38.37
N TRP A 106 25.10 8.88 -38.79
CA TRP A 106 26.37 9.49 -39.17
C TRP A 106 26.18 10.27 -40.50
N VAL A 107 26.67 11.49 -40.55
CA VAL A 107 26.51 12.38 -41.68
C VAL A 107 27.90 12.80 -42.15
N ALA A 108 28.15 12.65 -43.46
CA ALA A 108 29.39 13.10 -44.07
C ALA A 108 29.48 14.61 -44.09
N GLU A 109 30.69 15.12 -44.23
CA GLU A 109 30.94 16.59 -44.37
C GLU A 109 30.16 17.17 -45.57
N GLY A 110 29.42 18.26 -45.31
CA GLY A 110 28.59 18.90 -46.35
C GLY A 110 27.23 18.20 -46.66
N ALA A 111 26.95 17.03 -46.09
CA ALA A 111 25.68 16.36 -46.34
C ALA A 111 24.53 16.91 -45.42
N PRO A 112 23.28 16.89 -45.91
CA PRO A 112 22.14 17.34 -45.14
C PRO A 112 21.92 16.44 -43.91
N LYS A 113 21.64 17.08 -42.73
CA LYS A 113 21.38 16.37 -41.50
C LYS A 113 19.93 15.92 -41.43
N PRO A 114 19.66 14.66 -40.97
CA PRO A 114 18.29 14.18 -40.86
C PRO A 114 17.54 14.94 -39.76
N VAL A 115 16.28 15.26 -40.04
CA VAL A 115 15.36 15.81 -39.04
C VAL A 115 14.73 14.63 -38.30
N THR A 116 14.78 14.66 -36.98
CA THR A 116 14.17 13.62 -36.14
C THR A 116 13.08 14.22 -35.27
N ALA A 117 11.99 13.47 -35.06
CA ALA A 117 10.94 13.81 -34.11
C ALA A 117 10.99 12.88 -32.91
N LEU A 118 10.79 13.44 -31.73
CA LEU A 118 10.62 12.70 -30.50
C LEU A 118 9.12 12.60 -30.20
N ALA A 119 8.64 11.40 -29.91
CA ALA A 119 7.27 11.21 -29.49
C ALA A 119 7.17 11.21 -27.95
N PHE A 120 6.31 12.05 -27.43
CA PHE A 120 6.01 12.12 -26.01
C PHE A 120 4.52 11.90 -25.79
N ASP A 121 4.20 11.21 -24.71
CA ASP A 121 2.88 11.07 -24.15
C ASP A 121 2.92 11.52 -22.70
N SER A 122 1.77 11.68 -22.06
CA SER A 122 1.69 12.05 -20.66
C SER A 122 0.72 11.18 -19.91
N VAL A 123 1.13 10.69 -18.78
CA VAL A 123 0.26 9.97 -17.85
C VAL A 123 -0.08 10.86 -16.66
N ILE A 124 -1.34 10.81 -16.22
CA ILE A 124 -1.81 11.55 -15.06
C ILE A 124 -2.07 10.54 -13.95
N LEU A 125 -1.41 10.73 -12.82
CA LEU A 125 -1.68 9.95 -11.63
C LEU A 125 -2.99 10.41 -11.00
N GLY A 126 -3.99 9.52 -10.95
CA GLY A 126 -5.26 9.79 -10.30
C GLY A 126 -5.12 9.96 -8.78
N GLU A 127 -6.25 10.16 -8.14
CA GLU A 127 -6.37 10.22 -6.69
C GLU A 127 -7.49 9.26 -6.30
N TYR A 128 -7.17 8.27 -5.49
CA TYR A 128 -8.11 7.23 -5.09
C TYR A 128 -8.07 7.08 -3.57
N LYS A 129 -9.21 6.72 -3.00
CA LYS A 129 -9.41 6.65 -1.57
C LYS A 129 -9.61 5.21 -1.12
N ILE A 130 -8.80 4.79 -0.16
CA ILE A 130 -9.04 3.57 0.61
C ILE A 130 -9.75 4.01 1.88
N ALA A 131 -10.91 3.42 2.17
CA ALA A 131 -11.68 3.70 3.36
C ALA A 131 -12.15 2.41 4.01
N ALA A 132 -12.24 2.43 5.33
CA ALA A 132 -12.82 1.36 6.11
C ALA A 132 -13.62 1.94 7.27
N ILE A 133 -14.71 1.24 7.64
CA ILE A 133 -15.48 1.55 8.84
C ILE A 133 -15.35 0.36 9.77
N LEU A 134 -14.94 0.62 11.01
CA LEU A 134 -14.88 -0.36 12.08
C LEU A 134 -15.95 -0.02 13.10
N VAL A 135 -16.74 -1.01 13.49
CA VAL A 135 -17.80 -0.85 14.47
C VAL A 135 -17.44 -1.64 15.73
N PHE A 136 -17.58 -0.99 16.87
CA PHE A 136 -17.29 -1.57 18.20
C PHE A 136 -18.45 -1.36 19.13
N SER A 137 -18.69 -2.32 20.04
CA SER A 137 -19.57 -2.08 21.17
C SER A 137 -18.88 -1.17 22.20
N MET A 138 -19.66 -0.36 22.88
CA MET A 138 -19.17 0.52 23.96
C MET A 138 -18.50 -0.27 25.09
N GLU A 139 -18.99 -1.47 25.37
CA GLU A 139 -18.42 -2.36 26.38
C GLU A 139 -17.01 -2.81 26.01
N LEU A 140 -16.79 -3.19 24.75
CA LEU A 140 -15.48 -3.56 24.25
C LEU A 140 -14.50 -2.39 24.33
N ALA A 141 -14.94 -1.20 23.92
CA ALA A 141 -14.09 -0.01 23.95
C ALA A 141 -13.64 0.35 25.38
N ARG A 142 -14.51 0.14 26.38
CA ARG A 142 -14.20 0.46 27.78
C ARG A 142 -13.36 -0.61 28.48
N ASN A 143 -13.61 -1.88 28.18
CA ASN A 143 -13.09 -3.00 28.97
C ASN A 143 -11.89 -3.72 28.31
N SER A 144 -11.42 -3.26 27.14
CA SER A 144 -10.29 -3.93 26.47
C SER A 144 -8.97 -3.71 27.23
N SER A 145 -8.21 -4.81 27.37
CA SER A 145 -6.88 -4.81 28.00
C SER A 145 -5.80 -4.23 27.05
N PRO A 146 -4.62 -3.86 27.58
CA PRO A 146 -3.48 -3.44 26.74
C PRO A 146 -3.03 -4.48 25.71
N ASP A 147 -3.15 -5.77 26.04
CA ASP A 147 -2.83 -6.86 25.11
C ASP A 147 -3.84 -6.94 23.95
N ALA A 148 -5.12 -6.65 24.23
CA ALA A 148 -6.15 -6.56 23.21
C ALA A 148 -5.89 -5.38 22.24
N GLU A 149 -5.39 -4.25 22.73
CA GLU A 149 -4.99 -3.10 21.90
C GLU A 149 -3.87 -3.47 20.91
N THR A 150 -2.90 -4.26 21.37
CA THR A 150 -1.78 -4.72 20.52
C THR A 150 -2.28 -5.67 19.46
N THR A 151 -3.09 -6.66 19.84
CA THR A 151 -3.69 -7.63 18.90
C THR A 151 -4.55 -6.93 17.85
N PHE A 152 -5.34 -5.94 18.27
CA PHE A 152 -6.18 -5.16 17.37
C PHE A 152 -5.35 -4.36 16.36
N ARG A 153 -4.31 -3.65 16.82
CA ARG A 153 -3.38 -2.92 15.94
C ARG A 153 -2.75 -3.84 14.90
N ASP A 154 -2.24 -4.98 15.33
CA ASP A 154 -1.55 -5.93 14.44
C ASP A 154 -2.51 -6.56 13.42
N SER A 155 -3.74 -6.86 13.84
CA SER A 155 -4.81 -7.29 12.93
C SER A 155 -5.17 -6.23 11.88
N MET A 156 -5.28 -4.96 12.28
CA MET A 156 -5.54 -3.86 11.34
C MET A 156 -4.40 -3.72 10.32
N ILE A 157 -3.16 -3.71 10.78
CA ILE A 157 -1.99 -3.62 9.91
C ILE A 157 -1.99 -4.78 8.91
N ALA A 158 -2.21 -6.00 9.35
CA ALA A 158 -2.26 -7.18 8.49
C ALA A 158 -3.39 -7.10 7.46
N GLY A 159 -4.58 -6.63 7.85
CA GLY A 159 -5.72 -6.46 6.96
C GLY A 159 -5.46 -5.41 5.87
N ILE A 160 -5.01 -4.23 6.25
CA ILE A 160 -4.71 -3.14 5.30
C ILE A 160 -3.57 -3.53 4.36
N THR A 161 -2.51 -4.17 4.89
CA THR A 161 -1.38 -4.66 4.10
C THR A 161 -1.84 -5.64 3.04
N ARG A 162 -2.61 -6.66 3.43
CA ARG A 162 -3.14 -7.67 2.51
C ARG A 162 -4.00 -7.04 1.41
N PHE A 163 -4.86 -6.10 1.78
CA PHE A 163 -5.70 -5.39 0.82
C PHE A 163 -4.86 -4.57 -0.17
N LYS A 164 -3.93 -3.73 0.32
CA LYS A 164 -3.06 -2.91 -0.54
C LYS A 164 -2.20 -3.76 -1.46
N ASP A 165 -1.61 -4.84 -0.95
CA ASP A 165 -0.78 -5.74 -1.73
C ASP A 165 -1.58 -6.43 -2.84
N ALA A 166 -2.78 -6.92 -2.53
CA ALA A 166 -3.67 -7.52 -3.52
C ALA A 166 -4.06 -6.50 -4.61
N GLN A 167 -4.53 -5.31 -4.22
CA GLN A 167 -4.90 -4.25 -5.17
C GLN A 167 -3.72 -3.82 -6.06
N PHE A 168 -2.50 -3.89 -5.54
CA PHE A 168 -1.31 -3.46 -6.27
C PHE A 168 -0.88 -4.46 -7.36
N ILE A 169 -0.98 -5.78 -7.11
CA ILE A 169 -0.40 -6.80 -7.99
C ILE A 169 -1.37 -7.83 -8.56
N ASP A 170 -2.66 -7.82 -8.21
CA ASP A 170 -3.63 -8.77 -8.76
C ASP A 170 -3.99 -8.37 -10.21
N PRO A 171 -3.72 -9.23 -11.22
CA PRO A 171 -4.05 -8.94 -12.61
C PRO A 171 -5.53 -8.68 -12.90
N ALA A 172 -6.43 -9.19 -12.05
CA ALA A 172 -7.87 -9.02 -12.18
C ALA A 172 -8.33 -7.59 -11.83
N VAL A 173 -7.54 -6.83 -11.10
CA VAL A 173 -7.90 -5.47 -10.68
C VAL A 173 -7.70 -4.50 -11.82
N ALA A 174 -8.78 -4.18 -12.52
CA ALA A 174 -8.82 -3.18 -13.57
C ALA A 174 -9.06 -1.77 -13.03
N LEU A 175 -8.73 -0.77 -13.83
CA LEU A 175 -9.05 0.63 -13.51
C LEU A 175 -10.57 0.83 -13.46
N VAL A 176 -11.05 1.34 -12.35
CA VAL A 176 -12.41 1.90 -12.26
C VAL A 176 -12.28 3.39 -11.97
N ALA A 177 -12.67 4.22 -12.95
CA ALA A 177 -12.51 5.67 -12.86
C ALA A 177 -13.17 6.24 -11.60
N GLY A 178 -12.41 6.99 -10.80
CA GLY A 178 -12.89 7.58 -9.56
C GLY A 178 -13.02 6.62 -8.37
N VAL A 179 -12.77 5.31 -8.54
CA VAL A 179 -12.90 4.29 -7.49
C VAL A 179 -11.56 3.69 -7.11
N ASN A 180 -10.87 3.04 -8.05
CA ASN A 180 -9.57 2.39 -7.79
C ASN A 180 -8.62 2.50 -8.97
N PRO A 181 -7.29 2.55 -8.75
CA PRO A 181 -6.31 2.43 -9.82
C PRO A 181 -6.27 0.99 -10.37
N ALA A 182 -5.83 0.82 -11.60
CA ALA A 182 -5.49 -0.52 -12.07
C ALA A 182 -4.28 -1.06 -11.31
N SER A 183 -4.22 -2.37 -11.09
CA SER A 183 -3.00 -3.00 -10.58
C SER A 183 -1.84 -2.82 -11.57
N ILE A 184 -0.60 -2.94 -11.10
CA ILE A 184 0.57 -2.84 -11.99
C ILE A 184 0.68 -4.01 -12.96
N THR A 185 0.01 -5.12 -12.68
CA THR A 185 -0.04 -6.32 -13.54
C THR A 185 -1.23 -6.35 -14.47
N ASN A 186 -2.23 -5.48 -14.26
CA ASN A 186 -3.40 -5.43 -15.12
C ASN A 186 -3.01 -5.08 -16.56
N GLY A 187 -3.55 -5.86 -17.52
CA GLY A 187 -3.24 -5.73 -18.94
C GLY A 187 -1.85 -6.24 -19.36
N VAL A 188 -1.10 -6.88 -18.44
CA VAL A 188 0.17 -7.53 -18.76
C VAL A 188 -0.12 -8.95 -19.26
N THR A 189 0.39 -9.28 -20.44
CA THR A 189 0.32 -10.66 -20.95
C THR A 189 1.32 -11.52 -20.19
N GLY A 190 0.81 -12.48 -19.41
CA GLY A 190 1.66 -13.40 -18.66
C GLY A 190 2.35 -14.42 -19.55
N ILE A 191 3.57 -14.78 -19.22
CA ILE A 191 4.31 -15.90 -19.80
C ILE A 191 3.86 -17.15 -19.05
N PRO A 192 3.29 -18.17 -19.72
CA PRO A 192 2.92 -19.39 -19.04
C PRO A 192 4.17 -20.09 -18.49
N ALA A 193 4.10 -20.53 -17.23
CA ALA A 193 5.20 -21.26 -16.60
C ALA A 193 5.42 -22.60 -17.29
N THR A 194 6.69 -22.98 -17.39
CA THR A 194 7.11 -24.33 -17.79
C THR A 194 7.47 -25.18 -16.56
N THR A 195 8.07 -26.34 -16.74
CA THR A 195 8.58 -27.15 -15.63
C THR A 195 9.97 -26.69 -15.15
N ASN A 196 10.62 -25.77 -15.88
CA ASN A 196 11.98 -25.33 -15.58
C ASN A 196 11.99 -23.84 -15.19
N PRO A 197 12.04 -23.51 -13.89
CA PRO A 197 12.00 -22.12 -13.41
C PRO A 197 13.19 -21.27 -13.87
N LEU A 198 14.37 -21.87 -14.13
CA LEU A 198 15.52 -21.13 -14.61
C LEU A 198 15.27 -20.59 -16.02
N VAL A 199 14.67 -21.40 -16.90
CA VAL A 199 14.27 -20.99 -18.26
C VAL A 199 13.21 -19.91 -18.19
N ASP A 200 12.21 -20.09 -17.32
CA ASP A 200 11.10 -19.15 -17.19
C ASP A 200 11.57 -17.78 -16.68
N ILE A 201 12.41 -17.74 -15.67
CA ILE A 201 13.01 -16.49 -15.15
C ILE A 201 13.89 -15.83 -16.21
N THR A 202 14.66 -16.63 -16.97
CA THR A 202 15.48 -16.08 -18.06
C THR A 202 14.60 -15.47 -19.15
N ASN A 203 13.54 -16.15 -19.55
CA ASN A 203 12.59 -15.63 -20.53
C ASN A 203 11.90 -14.36 -20.03
N LEU A 204 11.51 -14.31 -18.74
CA LEU A 204 10.93 -13.13 -18.12
C LEU A 204 11.89 -11.93 -18.18
N LEU A 205 13.17 -12.12 -17.87
CA LEU A 205 14.17 -11.06 -17.92
C LEU A 205 14.49 -10.65 -19.38
N ASN A 206 14.47 -11.57 -20.32
CA ASN A 206 14.67 -11.29 -21.73
C ASN A 206 13.58 -10.36 -22.30
N THR A 207 12.37 -10.35 -21.76
CA THR A 207 11.33 -9.40 -22.19
C THR A 207 11.74 -7.94 -21.95
N PHE A 208 12.43 -7.65 -20.85
CA PHE A 208 12.97 -6.31 -20.56
C PHE A 208 14.12 -5.95 -21.49
N ILE A 209 15.03 -6.88 -21.73
CA ILE A 209 16.18 -6.69 -22.65
C ILE A 209 15.65 -6.37 -24.06
N THR A 210 14.68 -7.12 -24.54
CA THR A 210 14.05 -6.89 -25.85
C THR A 210 13.35 -5.53 -25.92
N ALA A 211 12.81 -5.06 -24.79
CA ALA A 211 12.20 -3.74 -24.68
C ALA A 211 13.22 -2.62 -24.43
N ASN A 212 14.55 -2.90 -24.47
CA ASN A 212 15.64 -1.97 -24.15
C ASN A 212 15.52 -1.35 -22.75
N ILE A 213 15.01 -2.12 -21.79
CA ILE A 213 14.92 -1.72 -20.38
C ILE A 213 16.06 -2.36 -19.59
N PRO A 214 16.85 -1.57 -18.84
CA PRO A 214 17.93 -2.12 -18.02
C PRO A 214 17.38 -3.07 -16.94
N ILE A 215 17.95 -4.27 -16.85
CA ILE A 215 17.54 -5.27 -15.84
C ILE A 215 18.18 -5.03 -14.47
N SER A 216 19.16 -4.13 -14.37
CA SER A 216 19.89 -3.85 -13.12
C SER A 216 19.02 -3.32 -11.98
N GLY A 217 17.86 -2.76 -12.30
CA GLY A 217 16.92 -2.23 -11.30
C GLY A 217 15.66 -3.07 -11.14
N VAL A 218 15.58 -4.25 -11.75
CA VAL A 218 14.42 -5.15 -11.63
C VAL A 218 14.32 -5.71 -10.22
N VAL A 219 13.09 -5.87 -9.74
CA VAL A 219 12.73 -6.58 -8.49
C VAL A 219 11.77 -7.70 -8.85
N LEU A 220 12.01 -8.88 -8.31
CA LEU A 220 11.13 -10.04 -8.46
C LEU A 220 10.19 -10.14 -7.26
N LEU A 221 8.90 -10.30 -7.54
CA LEU A 221 7.85 -10.52 -6.55
C LEU A 221 7.30 -11.92 -6.76
N MET A 222 7.21 -12.70 -5.71
CA MET A 222 6.66 -14.06 -5.76
C MET A 222 6.04 -14.45 -4.42
N SER A 223 5.28 -15.55 -4.42
CA SER A 223 4.74 -16.08 -3.17
C SER A 223 5.83 -16.81 -2.36
N GLU A 224 5.63 -16.89 -1.05
CA GLU A 224 6.50 -17.66 -0.15
C GLU A 224 6.60 -19.12 -0.58
N SER A 225 5.50 -19.70 -1.10
CA SER A 225 5.46 -21.04 -1.65
C SER A 225 6.41 -21.19 -2.85
N ASN A 226 6.34 -20.26 -3.81
CA ASN A 226 7.25 -20.29 -4.97
C ASN A 226 8.71 -20.11 -4.53
N ALA A 227 8.98 -19.20 -3.61
CA ALA A 227 10.33 -18.99 -3.07
C ALA A 227 10.87 -20.24 -2.36
N PHE A 228 10.03 -20.94 -1.60
CA PHE A 228 10.39 -22.20 -0.96
C PHE A 228 10.75 -23.28 -1.99
N VAL A 229 9.91 -23.49 -3.01
CA VAL A 229 10.16 -24.47 -4.07
C VAL A 229 11.45 -24.16 -4.82
N LEU A 230 11.68 -22.88 -5.17
CA LEU A 230 12.92 -22.46 -5.84
C LEU A 230 14.15 -22.71 -4.96
N SER A 231 14.08 -22.47 -3.66
CA SER A 231 15.18 -22.73 -2.73
C SER A 231 15.51 -24.22 -2.57
N ALA A 232 14.50 -25.08 -2.73
CA ALA A 232 14.64 -26.52 -2.62
C ALA A 232 15.17 -27.17 -3.90
N GLN A 233 15.08 -26.47 -5.05
CA GLN A 233 15.54 -27.03 -6.34
C GLN A 233 17.03 -27.34 -6.38
N ARG A 234 17.35 -28.50 -6.94
CA ARG A 234 18.70 -28.97 -7.13
C ARG A 234 18.98 -29.19 -8.60
N ASN A 235 20.24 -28.96 -9.01
CA ASN A 235 20.71 -29.33 -10.33
C ASN A 235 21.00 -30.85 -10.39
N ALA A 236 21.36 -31.35 -11.55
CA ALA A 236 21.70 -32.78 -11.75
C ALA A 236 22.90 -33.27 -10.88
N MET A 237 23.68 -32.35 -10.32
CA MET A 237 24.80 -32.64 -9.43
C MET A 237 24.44 -32.57 -7.95
N GLY A 238 23.17 -32.27 -7.63
CA GLY A 238 22.67 -32.14 -6.27
C GLY A 238 22.92 -30.76 -5.62
N GLU A 239 23.50 -29.80 -6.35
CA GLU A 239 23.72 -28.44 -5.84
C GLU A 239 22.48 -27.59 -5.96
N PRO A 240 22.24 -26.62 -5.04
CA PRO A 240 21.11 -25.72 -5.13
C PRO A 240 21.17 -24.84 -6.40
N THR A 241 20.09 -24.84 -7.18
CA THR A 241 20.00 -24.01 -8.38
C THR A 241 19.91 -22.52 -8.04
N PHE A 242 19.26 -22.19 -6.92
CA PHE A 242 19.06 -20.82 -6.42
C PHE A 242 19.56 -20.69 -4.97
N PRO A 243 20.89 -20.69 -4.72
CA PRO A 243 21.41 -20.76 -3.36
C PRO A 243 21.14 -19.53 -2.49
N ALA A 244 20.86 -18.38 -3.11
CA ALA A 244 20.62 -17.12 -2.41
C ALA A 244 19.12 -16.80 -2.21
N VAL A 245 18.22 -17.76 -2.54
CA VAL A 245 16.77 -17.62 -2.32
C VAL A 245 16.36 -18.34 -1.05
N SER A 246 15.51 -17.70 -0.26
CA SER A 246 14.87 -18.26 0.93
C SER A 246 13.38 -17.93 0.95
N VAL A 247 12.64 -18.54 1.87
CA VAL A 247 11.21 -18.27 2.06
C VAL A 247 10.92 -16.79 2.34
N THR A 248 11.84 -16.09 2.98
CA THR A 248 11.71 -14.67 3.32
C THR A 248 12.16 -13.72 2.20
N GLY A 249 12.62 -14.26 1.06
CA GLY A 249 13.18 -13.50 -0.05
C GLY A 249 14.65 -13.87 -0.29
N GLY A 250 15.39 -12.94 -0.88
CA GLY A 250 16.82 -13.14 -1.20
C GLY A 250 17.17 -12.51 -2.54
N THR A 251 18.03 -13.19 -3.32
CA THR A 251 18.43 -12.72 -4.64
C THR A 251 18.50 -13.87 -5.65
N ILE A 252 18.11 -13.60 -6.88
CA ILE A 252 18.33 -14.48 -8.04
C ILE A 252 19.26 -13.73 -9.00
N ASN A 253 20.46 -14.26 -9.22
CA ASN A 253 21.46 -13.61 -10.06
C ASN A 253 21.72 -12.12 -9.73
N GLY A 254 21.69 -11.77 -8.44
CA GLY A 254 21.84 -10.38 -7.97
C GLY A 254 20.57 -9.53 -8.03
N ILE A 255 19.46 -10.05 -8.59
CA ILE A 255 18.16 -9.38 -8.62
C ILE A 255 17.43 -9.66 -7.31
N PRO A 256 16.98 -8.64 -6.56
CA PRO A 256 16.28 -8.84 -5.30
C PRO A 256 14.93 -9.52 -5.50
N VAL A 257 14.64 -10.46 -4.59
CA VAL A 257 13.39 -11.19 -4.51
C VAL A 257 12.64 -10.75 -3.27
N ILE A 258 11.39 -10.32 -3.43
CA ILE A 258 10.48 -9.96 -2.33
C ILE A 258 9.33 -10.95 -2.32
N THR A 259 9.08 -11.56 -1.18
CA THR A 259 7.99 -12.51 -1.01
C THR A 259 6.72 -11.81 -0.52
N THR A 260 5.57 -12.20 -1.10
CA THR A 260 4.24 -11.73 -0.70
C THR A 260 3.19 -12.78 -1.03
N SER A 261 2.26 -13.02 -0.14
CA SER A 261 1.16 -13.95 -0.35
C SER A 261 0.22 -13.53 -1.49
N ALA A 262 0.17 -12.23 -1.79
CA ALA A 262 -0.68 -11.67 -2.83
C ALA A 262 -0.25 -12.09 -4.26
N ALA A 263 0.99 -12.53 -4.47
CA ALA A 263 1.48 -12.98 -5.77
C ALA A 263 0.86 -14.32 -6.22
N GLY A 264 0.34 -15.13 -5.29
CA GLY A 264 -0.30 -16.41 -5.60
C GLY A 264 0.63 -17.35 -6.38
N THR A 265 0.17 -17.79 -7.56
CA THR A 265 0.94 -18.65 -8.48
C THR A 265 1.72 -17.85 -9.53
N ASN A 266 1.91 -16.56 -9.35
CA ASN A 266 2.60 -15.72 -10.31
C ASN A 266 4.00 -15.34 -9.80
N ILE A 267 4.94 -15.18 -10.73
CA ILE A 267 6.22 -14.50 -10.48
C ILE A 267 6.21 -13.22 -11.30
N ILE A 268 6.35 -12.09 -10.62
CA ILE A 268 6.20 -10.77 -11.21
C ILE A 268 7.55 -10.07 -11.18
N ALA A 269 8.01 -9.59 -12.32
CA ALA A 269 9.19 -8.75 -12.42
C ALA A 269 8.77 -7.30 -12.62
N VAL A 270 9.26 -6.42 -11.76
CA VAL A 270 8.91 -5.01 -11.74
C VAL A 270 10.16 -4.17 -11.87
N VAL A 271 10.10 -3.12 -12.69
CA VAL A 271 11.11 -2.05 -12.75
C VAL A 271 10.58 -0.85 -11.95
N PRO A 272 10.98 -0.68 -10.68
CA PRO A 272 10.37 0.28 -9.77
C PRO A 272 10.41 1.72 -10.24
N GLN A 273 11.49 2.13 -10.92
CA GLN A 273 11.66 3.50 -11.45
C GLN A 273 10.58 3.91 -12.46
N TYR A 274 9.91 2.95 -13.10
CA TYR A 274 8.81 3.17 -14.04
C TYR A 274 7.43 2.98 -13.40
N VAL A 275 7.37 2.78 -12.10
CA VAL A 275 6.12 2.74 -11.34
C VAL A 275 6.01 4.02 -10.52
N LEU A 276 5.01 4.82 -10.84
CA LEU A 276 4.67 6.04 -10.12
C LEU A 276 3.80 5.68 -8.92
N TYR A 277 4.04 6.33 -7.81
CA TYR A 277 3.31 6.11 -6.57
C TYR A 277 3.06 7.43 -5.85
N ALA A 278 1.83 7.63 -5.37
CA ALA A 278 1.46 8.72 -4.48
C ALA A 278 0.71 8.16 -3.28
N GLU A 279 1.01 8.68 -2.12
CA GLU A 279 0.36 8.33 -0.87
C GLU A 279 0.30 9.55 0.03
N ASP A 280 -0.85 9.79 0.62
CA ASP A 280 -1.00 10.78 1.66
C ASP A 280 -0.25 10.32 2.93
N PRO A 281 0.54 11.18 3.56
CA PRO A 281 1.28 10.83 4.77
C PRO A 281 0.37 10.51 5.96
N GLY A 282 -0.90 10.90 5.93
CA GLY A 282 -1.84 10.71 7.03
C GLY A 282 -3.07 9.87 6.67
N VAL A 283 -3.69 9.32 7.70
CA VAL A 283 -5.03 8.71 7.65
C VAL A 283 -5.99 9.64 8.37
N THR A 284 -7.07 10.03 7.73
CA THR A 284 -8.18 10.75 8.40
C THR A 284 -9.03 9.75 9.17
N VAL A 285 -9.32 10.08 10.41
CA VAL A 285 -10.13 9.23 11.29
C VAL A 285 -11.28 10.04 11.84
N ASP A 286 -12.50 9.58 11.58
CA ASP A 286 -13.73 10.15 12.09
C ASP A 286 -14.48 9.13 12.96
N VAL A 287 -15.16 9.63 13.99
CA VAL A 287 -15.94 8.82 14.93
C VAL A 287 -17.39 9.23 14.89
N SER A 288 -18.30 8.26 14.79
CA SER A 288 -19.74 8.51 14.85
C SER A 288 -20.46 7.46 15.69
N ARG A 289 -21.51 7.90 16.40
CA ARG A 289 -22.45 7.04 17.14
C ARG A 289 -23.87 7.12 16.61
N GLU A 290 -24.15 8.12 15.82
CA GLU A 290 -25.50 8.43 15.33
C GLU A 290 -25.71 7.88 13.91
N ALA A 291 -24.66 7.36 13.29
CA ALA A 291 -24.73 6.82 11.94
C ALA A 291 -25.54 5.52 11.90
N SER A 292 -26.24 5.34 10.79
CA SER A 292 -26.76 4.03 10.39
C SER A 292 -25.87 3.48 9.30
N VAL A 293 -25.37 2.28 9.48
CA VAL A 293 -24.38 1.65 8.59
C VAL A 293 -24.89 0.28 8.10
N GLN A 294 -24.45 -0.10 6.92
CA GLN A 294 -24.56 -1.47 6.44
C GLN A 294 -23.44 -2.30 7.05
N MET A 295 -23.77 -3.34 7.78
CA MET A 295 -22.79 -4.26 8.40
C MET A 295 -22.31 -5.30 7.40
N VAL A 296 -21.79 -4.86 6.26
CA VAL A 296 -21.26 -5.70 5.17
C VAL A 296 -19.92 -5.18 4.70
N ASP A 297 -19.03 -6.08 4.26
CA ASP A 297 -17.69 -5.75 3.82
C ASP A 297 -17.65 -4.96 2.50
N ASN A 298 -18.64 -5.17 1.64
CA ASN A 298 -18.75 -4.52 0.35
C ASN A 298 -20.16 -3.95 0.14
N PRO A 299 -20.46 -2.73 0.67
CA PRO A 299 -21.75 -2.10 0.51
C PRO A 299 -22.01 -1.72 -0.95
N THR A 300 -23.07 -2.25 -1.52
CA THR A 300 -23.56 -1.88 -2.86
C THR A 300 -24.58 -0.77 -2.76
N ALA A 301 -25.12 -0.32 -3.90
CA ALA A 301 -26.22 0.64 -3.90
C ALA A 301 -27.40 0.06 -3.08
N PRO A 302 -28.00 0.85 -2.14
CA PRO A 302 -29.05 0.36 -1.29
C PRO A 302 -30.31 0.01 -2.12
N ASP A 303 -30.91 -1.12 -1.78
CA ASP A 303 -32.16 -1.62 -2.33
C ASP A 303 -33.18 -1.95 -1.22
N ALA A 304 -34.32 -2.52 -1.58
CA ALA A 304 -35.39 -2.85 -0.62
C ALA A 304 -34.98 -3.96 0.39
N THR A 305 -33.91 -4.70 0.13
CA THR A 305 -33.38 -5.78 1.00
C THR A 305 -32.23 -5.31 1.89
N THR A 306 -31.76 -4.09 1.71
CA THR A 306 -30.64 -3.53 2.45
C THR A 306 -31.00 -3.30 3.92
N VAL A 307 -30.26 -3.93 4.82
CA VAL A 307 -30.44 -3.76 6.27
C VAL A 307 -29.45 -2.71 6.78
N TYR A 308 -29.99 -1.68 7.40
CA TYR A 308 -29.23 -0.67 8.10
C TYR A 308 -29.26 -0.93 9.61
N VAL A 309 -28.11 -0.87 10.23
CA VAL A 309 -27.95 -0.97 11.67
C VAL A 309 -27.70 0.41 12.23
N SER A 310 -28.51 0.84 13.20
CA SER A 310 -28.32 2.09 13.91
C SER A 310 -27.32 1.90 15.04
N LEU A 311 -26.17 2.56 14.97
CA LEU A 311 -25.12 2.47 16.00
C LEU A 311 -25.62 2.99 17.35
N TRP A 312 -26.50 4.01 17.34
CA TRP A 312 -27.09 4.55 18.58
C TRP A 312 -27.99 3.53 19.30
N GLN A 313 -28.79 2.82 18.54
CA GLN A 313 -29.76 1.86 19.09
C GLN A 313 -29.09 0.61 19.68
N GLN A 314 -27.93 0.22 19.12
CA GLN A 314 -27.16 -0.96 19.56
C GLN A 314 -26.03 -0.61 20.54
N ASN A 315 -25.92 0.65 20.96
CA ASN A 315 -24.82 1.11 21.83
C ASN A 315 -23.44 0.85 21.21
N GLU A 316 -23.31 1.10 19.91
CA GLU A 316 -22.10 0.90 19.13
C GLU A 316 -21.48 2.23 18.68
N ILE A 317 -20.21 2.18 18.33
CA ILE A 317 -19.45 3.32 17.80
C ILE A 317 -18.79 2.90 16.49
N GLY A 318 -18.97 3.71 15.47
CA GLY A 318 -18.30 3.58 14.18
C GLY A 318 -17.06 4.47 14.12
N LEU A 319 -15.94 3.86 13.75
CA LEU A 319 -14.67 4.53 13.45
C LEU A 319 -14.45 4.42 11.94
N ARG A 320 -14.40 5.56 11.23
CA ARG A 320 -14.11 5.63 9.81
C ARG A 320 -12.66 6.06 9.62
N ALA A 321 -11.88 5.26 8.91
CA ALA A 321 -10.51 5.57 8.51
C ALA A 321 -10.44 5.73 7.00
N GLU A 322 -9.79 6.79 6.51
CA GLU A 322 -9.62 7.07 5.09
C GLU A 322 -8.16 7.44 4.80
N GLN A 323 -7.61 6.88 3.70
CA GLN A 323 -6.29 7.21 3.18
C GLN A 323 -6.34 7.39 1.68
N MET A 324 -5.72 8.44 1.17
CA MET A 324 -5.53 8.63 -0.26
C MET A 324 -4.26 7.92 -0.72
N CYS A 325 -4.36 7.12 -1.78
CA CYS A 325 -3.21 6.51 -2.43
C CYS A 325 -3.48 6.29 -3.92
N ALA A 326 -2.41 6.23 -4.70
CA ALA A 326 -2.49 5.96 -6.13
C ALA A 326 -1.18 5.36 -6.63
N TRP A 327 -1.27 4.55 -7.68
CA TRP A 327 -0.11 4.04 -8.41
C TRP A 327 -0.43 3.95 -9.90
N LEU A 328 0.61 3.98 -10.72
CA LEU A 328 0.46 3.92 -12.17
C LEU A 328 1.76 3.44 -12.81
N LYS A 329 1.66 2.63 -13.86
CA LYS A 329 2.80 2.30 -14.73
C LYS A 329 3.10 3.47 -15.67
N ALA A 330 4.27 4.08 -15.54
CA ALA A 330 4.73 5.11 -16.47
C ALA A 330 5.19 4.53 -17.81
N HIS A 331 5.58 3.26 -17.85
CA HIS A 331 6.00 2.56 -19.06
C HIS A 331 5.20 1.25 -19.23
N ALA A 332 4.79 0.92 -20.45
CA ALA A 332 3.99 -0.28 -20.72
C ALA A 332 4.69 -1.57 -20.25
N ASN A 333 6.00 -1.67 -20.53
CA ASN A 333 6.83 -2.82 -20.18
C ASN A 333 7.54 -2.67 -18.82
N ALA A 334 7.01 -1.84 -17.92
CA ALA A 334 7.56 -1.70 -16.56
C ALA A 334 7.38 -2.95 -15.71
N VAL A 335 6.42 -3.79 -16.07
CA VAL A 335 6.04 -5.00 -15.34
C VAL A 335 5.80 -6.12 -16.34
N ASN A 336 6.39 -7.27 -16.08
CA ASN A 336 6.12 -8.53 -16.77
C ASN A 336 5.92 -9.64 -15.73
N MET A 337 5.25 -10.72 -16.11
CA MET A 337 4.95 -11.80 -15.15
C MET A 337 4.97 -13.18 -15.80
N ILE A 338 5.31 -14.18 -14.99
CA ILE A 338 5.09 -15.60 -15.28
C ILE A 338 3.80 -15.98 -14.57
N THR A 339 2.93 -16.72 -15.22
CA THR A 339 1.63 -17.13 -14.70
C THR A 339 1.54 -18.64 -14.55
N GLY A 340 0.78 -19.08 -13.53
CA GLY A 340 0.48 -20.49 -13.34
C GLY A 340 1.69 -21.33 -12.92
N THR A 341 2.58 -20.78 -12.10
CA THR A 341 3.73 -21.54 -11.59
C THR A 341 3.27 -22.71 -10.74
N ALA A 342 3.72 -23.92 -11.11
CA ALA A 342 3.49 -25.18 -10.42
C ALA A 342 4.81 -25.98 -10.37
N TYR A 343 5.89 -25.30 -9.98
CA TYR A 343 7.19 -25.94 -9.90
C TYR A 343 7.20 -26.99 -8.79
N THR A 344 7.92 -28.07 -9.01
CA THR A 344 8.19 -29.10 -8.01
C THR A 344 9.64 -29.05 -7.58
N PRO A 345 9.94 -29.37 -6.32
CA PRO A 345 11.31 -29.37 -5.80
C PRO A 345 12.26 -30.29 -6.56
#